data_0ac23b6ef2f8771ad9f5b1f40ac9ad6d
#
_entry.id   0ac23b6ef2f8771ad9f5b1f40ac9ad6d
#
_cell.length_a   1.000
_cell.length_b   1.000
_cell.length_c   1.000
_cell.angle_alpha   90.00
_cell.angle_beta   90.00
_cell.angle_gamma   90.00
#
_symmetry.space_group_name_H-M   'P 1'
#
loop_
_entity.id
_entity.type
_entity.pdbx_description
1 polymer ?
#
loop_
_entity_poly.entity_id
_entity_poly.type
_entity_poly.pdbx_seq_one_letter_code
_entity_poly.pdbx_strand_id
1 'polypeptide(L)'
;MSILSLKDISYSYNKSYEKILRNVEMEFEEGKFYTIIGKSGSGKSTLLSLLAGLDEPTRGEILFKGENIKEKGYSYHRRKNIALVFQNYNLIDYLTPLENIRLVNKHASKEILLELGLSEEQINRNIMQLSRRTTTKSCKSKSFSIRSTYNISR
;
A
#
# COMPACT_ATOMS: atom_id res chain seq x y z
N MET A 1 -17.58 -7.11 11.65
CA MET A 1 -18.13 -6.20 10.64
C MET A 1 -17.13 -6.11 9.49
N SER A 2 -17.53 -6.33 8.25
CA SER A 2 -16.61 -6.28 7.11
C SER A 2 -16.15 -4.85 6.88
N ILE A 3 -14.82 -4.64 6.85
CA ILE A 3 -14.22 -3.32 6.58
C ILE A 3 -13.93 -3.15 5.08
N LEU A 4 -13.61 -4.24 4.40
CA LEU A 4 -13.30 -4.27 2.97
C LEU A 4 -13.91 -5.52 2.37
N SER A 5 -14.63 -5.40 1.26
CA SER A 5 -15.23 -6.53 0.57
C SER A 5 -15.11 -6.43 -0.94
N LEU A 6 -15.02 -7.58 -1.57
CA LEU A 6 -14.98 -7.77 -3.01
C LEU A 6 -16.25 -8.50 -3.41
N LYS A 7 -16.99 -7.98 -4.40
CA LYS A 7 -18.21 -8.59 -4.93
C LYS A 7 -18.07 -8.84 -6.41
N ASP A 8 -18.11 -10.12 -6.79
CA ASP A 8 -18.07 -10.61 -8.18
C ASP A 8 -16.90 -10.04 -9.00
N ILE A 9 -15.72 -9.91 -8.36
CA ILE A 9 -14.55 -9.32 -9.00
C ILE A 9 -14.00 -10.22 -10.09
N SER A 10 -13.94 -9.68 -11.31
CA SER A 10 -13.18 -10.25 -12.43
C SER A 10 -12.20 -9.21 -12.96
N TYR A 11 -11.01 -9.66 -13.35
CA TYR A 11 -9.96 -8.78 -13.85
C TYR A 11 -9.13 -9.44 -14.95
N SER A 12 -8.81 -8.65 -15.99
CA SER A 12 -7.88 -9.00 -17.05
C SER A 12 -7.04 -7.78 -17.45
N TYR A 13 -5.74 -8.00 -17.73
CA TYR A 13 -4.89 -6.93 -18.29
C TYR A 13 -5.23 -6.69 -19.77
N ASN A 14 -5.23 -5.41 -20.16
CA ASN A 14 -5.34 -4.98 -21.56
C ASN A 14 -6.54 -5.54 -22.34
N LYS A 15 -7.69 -5.76 -21.67
CA LYS A 15 -8.88 -6.38 -22.28
C LYS A 15 -8.58 -7.73 -22.96
N SER A 16 -7.52 -8.42 -22.54
CA SER A 16 -7.22 -9.75 -23.03
C SER A 16 -8.34 -10.72 -22.65
N TYR A 17 -8.54 -11.76 -23.44
CA TYR A 17 -9.52 -12.82 -23.14
C TYR A 17 -9.15 -13.62 -21.88
N GLU A 18 -7.89 -13.54 -21.45
CA GLU A 18 -7.41 -14.27 -20.29
C GLU A 18 -7.70 -13.50 -18.99
N LYS A 19 -8.68 -14.00 -18.24
CA LYS A 19 -9.02 -13.46 -16.92
C LYS A 19 -8.03 -13.96 -15.87
N ILE A 20 -7.35 -13.05 -15.19
CA ILE A 20 -6.45 -13.35 -14.08
C ILE A 20 -7.25 -13.62 -12.80
N LEU A 21 -8.32 -12.86 -12.59
CA LEU A 21 -9.27 -13.10 -11.51
C LEU A 21 -10.66 -13.36 -12.13
N ARG A 22 -11.38 -14.34 -11.56
CA ARG A 22 -12.69 -14.75 -12.06
C ARG A 22 -13.66 -14.86 -10.89
N ASN A 23 -14.67 -13.99 -10.87
CA ASN A 23 -15.77 -14.01 -9.91
C ASN A 23 -15.30 -14.18 -8.45
N VAL A 24 -14.32 -13.36 -8.05
CA VAL A 24 -13.76 -13.41 -6.70
C VAL A 24 -14.68 -12.67 -5.74
N GLU A 25 -15.10 -13.37 -4.68
CA GLU A 25 -15.81 -12.81 -3.55
C GLU A 25 -14.98 -12.99 -2.28
N MET A 26 -14.76 -11.94 -1.53
CA MET A 26 -14.00 -11.98 -0.29
C MET A 26 -14.46 -10.87 0.66
N GLU A 27 -14.38 -11.15 1.96
CA GLU A 27 -14.62 -10.18 3.01
C GLU A 27 -13.46 -10.13 3.99
N PHE A 28 -13.11 -8.92 4.38
CA PHE A 28 -12.07 -8.66 5.36
C PHE A 28 -12.67 -7.90 6.54
N GLU A 29 -12.51 -8.45 7.74
CA GLU A 29 -13.01 -7.87 8.97
C GLU A 29 -11.97 -6.97 9.63
N GLU A 30 -12.44 -5.95 10.33
CA GLU A 30 -11.58 -5.05 11.09
C GLU A 30 -10.83 -5.80 12.20
N GLY A 31 -9.55 -5.47 12.39
CA GLY A 31 -8.72 -6.05 13.45
C GLY A 31 -8.21 -7.47 13.17
N LYS A 32 -8.58 -8.09 12.04
CA LYS A 32 -8.08 -9.42 11.67
C LYS A 32 -6.87 -9.36 10.74
N PHE A 33 -6.05 -10.38 10.83
CA PHE A 33 -4.92 -10.62 9.94
C PHE A 33 -5.29 -11.69 8.92
N TYR A 34 -5.04 -11.41 7.63
CA TYR A 34 -5.31 -12.32 6.53
C TYR A 34 -4.04 -12.64 5.75
N THR A 35 -3.89 -13.88 5.34
CA THR A 35 -2.78 -14.33 4.49
C THR A 35 -3.33 -14.84 3.16
N ILE A 36 -2.82 -14.30 2.04
CA ILE A 36 -3.15 -14.75 0.69
C ILE A 36 -2.05 -15.67 0.20
N ILE A 37 -2.36 -16.97 0.04
CA ILE A 37 -1.43 -18.01 -0.38
C ILE A 37 -1.79 -18.50 -1.79
N GLY A 38 -0.79 -18.94 -2.55
CA GLY A 38 -0.98 -19.49 -3.88
C GLY A 38 0.32 -19.53 -4.68
N LYS A 39 0.33 -20.26 -5.79
CA LYS A 39 1.48 -20.38 -6.72
C LYS A 39 1.88 -19.02 -7.32
N SER A 40 3.11 -18.91 -7.84
CA SER A 40 3.49 -17.75 -8.63
C SER A 40 2.55 -17.60 -9.83
N GLY A 41 2.16 -16.37 -10.18
CA GLY A 41 1.21 -16.10 -11.25
C GLY A 41 -0.27 -16.30 -10.92
N SER A 42 -0.65 -16.73 -9.71
CA SER A 42 -2.06 -16.97 -9.33
C SER A 42 -2.89 -15.69 -9.08
N GLY A 43 -2.40 -14.51 -9.42
CA GLY A 43 -3.15 -13.26 -9.28
C GLY A 43 -3.09 -12.58 -7.91
N LYS A 44 -2.27 -13.05 -6.94
CA LYS A 44 -2.18 -12.45 -5.60
C LYS A 44 -1.84 -10.96 -5.60
N SER A 45 -0.81 -10.59 -6.37
CA SER A 45 -0.40 -9.18 -6.50
C SER A 45 -1.46 -8.34 -7.21
N THR A 46 -2.14 -8.91 -8.20
CA THR A 46 -3.27 -8.29 -8.88
C THR A 46 -4.43 -8.05 -7.92
N LEU A 47 -4.77 -9.04 -7.08
CA LEU A 47 -5.79 -8.89 -6.06
C LEU A 47 -5.44 -7.78 -5.06
N LEU A 48 -4.19 -7.73 -4.59
CA LEU A 48 -3.73 -6.66 -3.69
C LEU A 48 -3.77 -5.28 -4.38
N SER A 49 -3.42 -5.19 -5.67
CA SER A 49 -3.52 -3.95 -6.44
C SER A 49 -4.96 -3.45 -6.55
N LEU A 50 -5.90 -4.34 -6.77
CA LEU A 50 -7.34 -4.01 -6.80
C LEU A 50 -7.85 -3.56 -5.43
N LEU A 51 -7.52 -4.31 -4.36
CA LEU A 51 -7.87 -3.95 -2.97
C LEU A 51 -7.31 -2.58 -2.57
N ALA A 52 -6.12 -2.25 -3.07
CA ALA A 52 -5.49 -0.95 -2.85
C ALA A 52 -6.04 0.17 -3.75
N GLY A 53 -6.89 -0.15 -4.73
CA GLY A 53 -7.38 0.81 -5.72
C GLY A 53 -6.27 1.36 -6.64
N LEU A 54 -5.23 0.57 -6.92
CA LEU A 54 -4.20 0.88 -7.92
C LEU A 54 -4.70 0.55 -9.32
N ASP A 55 -5.56 -0.46 -9.43
CA ASP A 55 -6.21 -0.89 -10.65
C ASP A 55 -7.73 -0.90 -10.44
N GLU A 56 -8.49 -0.84 -11.55
CA GLU A 56 -9.94 -0.95 -11.57
C GLU A 56 -10.35 -2.36 -12.03
N PRO A 57 -11.27 -3.05 -11.32
CA PRO A 57 -11.75 -4.34 -11.78
C PRO A 57 -12.50 -4.22 -13.12
N THR A 58 -12.35 -5.24 -13.98
CA THR A 58 -13.09 -5.30 -15.26
C THR A 58 -14.59 -5.53 -15.02
N ARG A 59 -14.93 -6.22 -13.93
CA ARG A 59 -16.30 -6.47 -13.46
C ARG A 59 -16.30 -6.58 -11.93
N GLY A 60 -17.46 -6.26 -11.33
CA GLY A 60 -17.68 -6.31 -9.90
C GLY A 60 -17.33 -5.00 -9.21
N GLU A 61 -17.40 -5.00 -7.90
CA GLU A 61 -17.18 -3.80 -7.08
C GLU A 61 -16.38 -4.11 -5.83
N ILE A 62 -15.63 -3.11 -5.37
CA ILE A 62 -14.87 -3.15 -4.13
C ILE A 62 -15.50 -2.16 -3.17
N LEU A 63 -15.88 -2.64 -1.99
CA LEU A 63 -16.55 -1.83 -0.98
C LEU A 63 -15.62 -1.63 0.22
N PHE A 64 -15.51 -0.41 0.69
CA PHE A 64 -14.86 -0.06 1.96
C PHE A 64 -15.92 0.47 2.92
N LYS A 65 -16.14 -0.23 4.04
CA LYS A 65 -17.20 0.06 5.01
C LYS A 65 -18.59 0.15 4.37
N GLY A 66 -18.85 -0.70 3.37
CA GLY A 66 -20.11 -0.75 2.65
C GLY A 66 -20.26 0.25 1.49
N GLU A 67 -19.35 1.22 1.34
CA GLU A 67 -19.36 2.20 0.24
C GLU A 67 -18.43 1.77 -0.90
N ASN A 68 -18.85 1.91 -2.15
CA ASN A 68 -18.01 1.59 -3.30
C ASN A 68 -16.83 2.58 -3.38
N ILE A 69 -15.60 2.04 -3.41
CA ILE A 69 -14.38 2.87 -3.43
C ILE A 69 -14.28 3.77 -4.68
N LYS A 70 -15.01 3.44 -5.74
CA LYS A 70 -15.09 4.22 -6.96
C LYS A 70 -15.85 5.54 -6.77
N GLU A 71 -16.86 5.58 -5.89
CA GLU A 71 -17.71 6.76 -5.68
C GLU A 71 -16.90 7.98 -5.19
N LYS A 72 -16.04 7.78 -4.20
CA LYS A 72 -15.12 8.84 -3.71
C LYS A 72 -13.82 8.92 -4.51
N GLY A 73 -13.61 7.96 -5.40
CA GLY A 73 -12.44 7.82 -6.26
C GLY A 73 -11.28 7.05 -5.62
N TYR A 74 -10.57 6.30 -6.45
CA TYR A 74 -9.44 5.46 -6.04
C TYR A 74 -8.32 6.24 -5.35
N SER A 75 -8.10 7.50 -5.75
CA SER A 75 -7.09 8.37 -5.09
C SER A 75 -7.48 8.70 -3.65
N TYR A 76 -8.76 8.89 -3.37
CA TYR A 76 -9.26 9.07 -2.00
C TYR A 76 -9.04 7.80 -1.18
N HIS A 77 -9.39 6.63 -1.72
CA HIS A 77 -9.21 5.35 -1.06
C HIS A 77 -7.76 5.11 -0.67
N ARG A 78 -6.81 5.33 -1.60
CA ARG A 78 -5.37 5.20 -1.33
C ARG A 78 -4.85 6.16 -0.27
N ARG A 79 -5.40 7.36 -0.19
CA ARG A 79 -4.94 8.37 0.78
C ARG A 79 -5.55 8.18 2.17
N LYS A 80 -6.81 7.76 2.24
CA LYS A 80 -7.60 7.80 3.48
C LYS A 80 -7.88 6.43 4.10
N ASN A 81 -8.01 5.40 3.29
CA ASN A 81 -8.57 4.14 3.73
C ASN A 81 -7.54 3.01 3.85
N ILE A 82 -6.46 3.05 3.05
CA ILE A 82 -5.53 1.93 2.97
C ILE A 82 -4.07 2.39 2.98
N ALA A 83 -3.19 1.54 3.51
CA ALA A 83 -1.75 1.68 3.36
C ALA A 83 -1.19 0.42 2.68
N LEU A 84 -0.39 0.59 1.64
CA LEU A 84 0.21 -0.50 0.91
C LEU A 84 1.74 -0.49 1.06
N VAL A 85 2.31 -1.62 1.43
CA VAL A 85 3.75 -1.84 1.46
C VAL A 85 4.10 -2.78 0.32
N PHE A 86 4.86 -2.28 -0.64
CA PHE A 86 5.31 -3.06 -1.79
C PHE A 86 6.48 -3.96 -1.42
N GLN A 87 6.63 -5.06 -2.16
CA GLN A 87 7.78 -5.96 -2.05
C GLN A 87 9.08 -5.25 -2.46
N ASN A 88 9.03 -4.44 -3.52
CA ASN A 88 10.07 -3.50 -3.87
C ASN A 88 9.79 -2.21 -3.11
N TYR A 89 10.74 -1.70 -2.38
CA TYR A 89 10.58 -0.63 -1.41
C TYR A 89 9.99 0.67 -1.97
N ASN A 90 9.95 0.85 -3.30
CA ASN A 90 9.43 2.03 -3.99
C ASN A 90 10.00 3.35 -3.44
N LEU A 91 11.23 3.30 -2.97
CA LEU A 91 11.98 4.47 -2.57
C LEU A 91 12.68 5.08 -3.78
N ILE A 92 12.80 6.38 -3.77
CA ILE A 92 13.56 7.09 -4.80
C ILE A 92 15.04 7.03 -4.41
N ASP A 93 15.84 6.35 -5.20
CA ASP A 93 17.19 5.92 -4.85
C ASP A 93 18.18 7.07 -4.64
N TYR A 94 18.02 8.18 -5.35
CA TYR A 94 18.87 9.37 -5.24
C TYR A 94 18.46 10.31 -4.10
N LEU A 95 17.31 10.06 -3.44
CA LEU A 95 16.87 10.79 -2.27
C LEU A 95 17.36 10.14 -0.98
N THR A 96 17.50 10.94 0.06
CA THR A 96 17.74 10.47 1.43
C THR A 96 16.47 9.80 2.01
N PRO A 97 16.58 9.00 3.10
CA PRO A 97 15.42 8.46 3.81
C PRO A 97 14.41 9.53 4.22
N LEU A 98 14.88 10.68 4.71
CA LEU A 98 14.00 11.76 5.15
C LEU A 98 13.25 12.41 3.99
N GLU A 99 13.92 12.66 2.87
CA GLU A 99 13.28 13.19 1.66
C GLU A 99 12.23 12.22 1.12
N ASN A 100 12.50 10.91 1.11
CA ASN A 100 11.52 9.91 0.70
C ASN A 100 10.26 9.93 1.58
N ILE A 101 10.38 10.11 2.89
CA ILE A 101 9.22 10.22 3.79
C ILE A 101 8.46 11.52 3.52
N ARG A 102 9.17 12.62 3.26
CA ARG A 102 8.57 13.94 2.99
C ARG A 102 7.78 14.00 1.69
N LEU A 103 7.98 13.08 0.76
CA LEU A 103 7.10 12.94 -0.42
C LEU A 103 5.66 12.59 -0.02
N VAL A 104 5.48 11.91 1.12
CA VAL A 104 4.17 11.47 1.62
C VAL A 104 3.67 12.40 2.72
N ASN A 105 4.54 12.75 3.65
CA ASN A 105 4.26 13.65 4.77
C ASN A 105 5.29 14.78 4.80
N LYS A 106 4.92 15.96 4.29
CA LYS A 106 5.80 17.13 4.19
C LYS A 106 6.38 17.58 5.55
N HIS A 107 5.67 17.28 6.64
CA HIS A 107 6.05 17.64 8.00
C HIS A 107 6.84 16.53 8.72
N ALA A 108 7.20 15.45 8.03
CA ALA A 108 7.98 14.37 8.64
C ALA A 108 9.34 14.90 9.13
N SER A 109 9.65 14.55 10.35
CA SER A 109 10.89 14.92 11.01
C SER A 109 11.87 13.73 11.04
N LYS A 110 13.15 14.01 11.31
CA LYS A 110 14.17 12.98 11.39
C LYS A 110 14.02 12.03 12.59
N GLU A 111 13.29 12.46 13.61
CA GLU A 111 13.08 11.71 14.85
C GLU A 111 12.45 10.34 14.57
N ILE A 112 11.49 10.26 13.64
CA ILE A 112 10.88 9.00 13.23
C ILE A 112 11.93 8.00 12.71
N LEU A 113 12.92 8.48 11.99
CA LEU A 113 14.00 7.63 11.46
C LEU A 113 14.97 7.19 12.57
N LEU A 114 15.27 8.08 13.51
CA LEU A 114 16.09 7.78 14.69
C LEU A 114 15.42 6.73 15.58
N GLU A 115 14.11 6.86 15.85
CA GLU A 115 13.30 5.87 16.59
C GLU A 115 13.32 4.49 15.92
N LEU A 116 13.33 4.46 14.60
CA LEU A 116 13.45 3.21 13.82
C LEU A 116 14.89 2.67 13.78
N GLY A 117 15.83 3.38 14.45
CA GLY A 117 17.22 2.95 14.62
C GLY A 117 18.08 3.21 13.40
N LEU A 118 17.82 4.26 12.62
CA LEU A 118 18.79 4.81 11.67
C LEU A 118 19.70 5.79 12.43
N SER A 119 21.02 5.77 12.10
CA SER A 119 21.93 6.80 12.58
C SER A 119 21.78 8.10 11.79
N GLU A 120 22.24 9.22 12.35
CA GLU A 120 22.22 10.51 11.62
C GLU A 120 23.02 10.45 10.31
N GLU A 121 24.12 9.71 10.29
CA GLU A 121 24.90 9.48 9.09
C GLU A 121 24.07 8.75 8.00
N GLN A 122 23.28 7.74 8.38
CA GLN A 122 22.42 6.99 7.46
C GLN A 122 21.24 7.85 6.96
N ILE A 123 20.73 8.73 7.79
CA ILE A 123 19.62 9.65 7.41
C ILE A 123 20.07 10.64 6.33
N ASN A 124 21.32 11.04 6.35
CA ASN A 124 21.90 12.01 5.43
C ASN A 124 22.48 11.40 4.14
N ARG A 125 22.56 10.08 4.03
CA ARG A 125 22.97 9.37 2.80
C ARG A 125 21.77 9.08 1.91
N ASN A 126 21.99 9.07 0.59
CA ASN A 126 20.93 8.61 -0.33
C ASN A 126 20.68 7.10 -0.21
N ILE A 127 19.54 6.65 -0.69
CA ILE A 127 19.11 5.23 -0.58
C ILE A 127 20.10 4.28 -1.26
N MET A 128 20.71 4.68 -2.39
CA MET A 128 21.71 3.85 -3.09
C MET A 128 22.93 3.50 -2.25
N GLN A 129 23.29 4.38 -1.31
CA GLN A 129 24.46 4.20 -0.43
C GLN A 129 24.13 3.41 0.85
N LEU A 130 22.86 3.05 1.04
CA LEU A 130 22.41 2.34 2.23
C LEU A 130 22.37 0.82 2.01
N SER A 131 22.62 0.05 3.07
CA SER A 131 22.45 -1.40 3.04
C SER A 131 20.97 -1.79 2.90
N ARG A 132 20.70 -3.01 2.41
CA ARG A 132 19.31 -3.55 2.33
C ARG A 132 18.54 -3.44 3.65
N ARG A 133 19.20 -3.69 4.78
CA ARG A 133 18.60 -3.59 6.12
C ARG A 133 18.17 -2.16 6.46
N THR A 134 18.97 -1.18 6.10
CA THR A 134 18.69 0.24 6.31
C THR A 134 17.55 0.70 5.38
N THR A 135 17.56 0.24 4.14
CA THR A 135 16.50 0.52 3.16
C THR A 135 15.14 -0.02 3.64
N THR A 136 15.13 -1.22 4.25
CA THR A 136 13.89 -1.78 4.84
C THR A 136 13.33 -0.92 5.97
N LYS A 137 14.19 -0.38 6.84
CA LYS A 137 13.76 0.55 7.91
C LYS A 137 13.17 1.84 7.34
N SER A 138 13.79 2.42 6.31
CA SER A 138 13.29 3.61 5.63
C SER A 138 11.92 3.36 4.97
N CYS A 139 11.71 2.19 4.38
CA CYS A 139 10.42 1.81 3.79
C CYS A 139 9.33 1.68 4.87
N LYS A 140 9.64 1.06 6.02
CA LYS A 140 8.71 0.98 7.16
C LYS A 140 8.33 2.37 7.67
N SER A 141 9.27 3.31 7.73
CA SER A 141 9.00 4.72 8.10
C SER A 141 8.02 5.38 7.14
N LYS A 142 8.19 5.15 5.84
CA LYS A 142 7.28 5.69 4.82
C LYS A 142 5.85 5.19 5.03
N SER A 143 5.68 3.90 5.30
CA SER A 143 4.37 3.29 5.59
C SER A 143 3.76 3.80 6.90
N PHE A 144 4.58 3.96 7.95
CA PHE A 144 4.17 4.51 9.23
C PHE A 144 3.74 5.98 9.11
N SER A 145 4.50 6.78 8.34
CA SER A 145 4.17 8.19 8.08
C SER A 145 2.82 8.35 7.37
N ILE A 146 2.47 7.45 6.45
CA ILE A 146 1.13 7.42 5.83
C ILE A 146 0.07 7.19 6.91
N ARG A 147 0.24 6.21 7.79
CA ARG A 147 -0.74 5.91 8.84
C ARG A 147 -0.92 7.05 9.84
N SER A 148 0.17 7.66 10.31
CA SER A 148 0.09 8.74 11.30
C SER A 148 -0.64 9.97 10.78
N THR A 149 -0.57 10.25 9.48
CA THR A 149 -1.31 11.35 8.84
C THR A 149 -2.83 11.12 8.86
N TYR A 150 -3.28 9.86 8.91
CA TYR A 150 -4.71 9.52 8.93
C TYR A 150 -5.31 9.36 10.33
N ASN A 151 -4.47 9.15 11.37
CA ASN A 151 -4.94 9.00 12.75
C ASN A 151 -5.07 10.33 13.51
N ILE A 152 -4.65 11.46 12.93
CA ILE A 152 -4.73 12.79 13.58
C ILE A 152 -6.09 13.48 13.36
N SER A 153 -7.03 12.84 12.67
CA SER A 153 -8.38 13.36 12.46
C SER A 153 -9.45 12.47 13.12
N ARG A 154 -9.29 12.23 14.42
CA ARG A 154 -10.38 11.78 15.32
C ARG A 154 -10.48 12.75 16.49
#